data_4d07cbf978d3ed8a94904e8887f2c831
#
_entry.id   4d07cbf978d3ed8a94904e8887f2c831
#
_cell.length_a   1.000
_cell.length_b   1.000
_cell.length_c   1.000
_cell.angle_alpha   90.00
_cell.angle_beta   90.00
_cell.angle_gamma   90.00
#
_symmetry.space_group_name_H-M   'P 1'
#
loop_
_entity.id
_entity.type
_entity.pdbx_description
1 polymer ?
#
loop_
_entity_poly.entity_id
_entity_poly.type
_entity_poly.pdbx_seq_one_letter_code
_entity_poly.pdbx_strand_id
1 'polypeptide(L)'
;MIEQTELVVTEWHYHPPANSLEAGEKISNSTFLDVMKKRAATKKGIACRFSSRFVIGNEMILEYVAEDSYVIDPEDIIDKNELLTMIRNSYSKFKEKFNLRKLGTVLQDKSLSALDETKIDLDAILPLLK
;
A
#
# COMPACT_ATOMS: atom_id res chain seq x y z
N MET A 1 23.75 -1.78 0.94
CA MET A 1 22.80 -2.90 1.21
C MET A 1 21.44 -2.33 1.56
N ILE A 2 20.41 -2.86 0.94
CA ILE A 2 19.02 -2.43 1.19
C ILE A 2 18.42 -3.42 2.17
N GLU A 3 18.00 -2.93 3.32
CA GLU A 3 17.30 -3.74 4.32
C GLU A 3 15.83 -3.37 4.33
N GLN A 4 14.97 -4.37 4.22
CA GLN A 4 13.54 -4.20 4.30
C GLN A 4 13.06 -4.44 5.73
N THR A 5 12.28 -3.51 6.26
CA THR A 5 11.65 -3.67 7.55
C THR A 5 10.27 -4.35 7.39
N GLU A 6 9.64 -4.67 8.49
CA GLU A 6 8.31 -5.26 8.46
C GLU A 6 7.25 -4.23 8.05
N LEU A 7 6.27 -4.66 7.25
CA LEU A 7 5.11 -3.84 6.90
C LEU A 7 4.30 -3.54 8.17
N VAL A 8 4.04 -2.26 8.40
CA VAL A 8 3.25 -1.79 9.54
C VAL A 8 1.89 -1.30 9.06
N VAL A 9 0.82 -1.91 9.56
CA VAL A 9 -0.54 -1.42 9.33
C VAL A 9 -0.76 -0.22 10.24
N THR A 10 -0.96 0.95 9.65
CA THR A 10 -1.18 2.20 10.38
C THR A 10 -2.65 2.51 10.58
N GLU A 11 -3.51 2.07 9.67
CA GLU A 11 -4.96 2.29 9.77
C GLU A 11 -5.72 1.08 9.23
N TRP A 12 -6.72 0.66 9.98
CA TRP A 12 -7.68 -0.34 9.58
C TRP A 12 -9.03 0.07 10.15
N HIS A 13 -9.80 0.80 9.34
CA HIS A 13 -11.12 1.28 9.73
C HIS A 13 -12.19 0.55 8.93
N TYR A 14 -12.78 -0.48 9.55
CA TYR A 14 -13.81 -1.27 8.94
C TYR A 14 -15.18 -0.85 9.50
N HIS A 15 -16.07 -0.48 8.59
CA HIS A 15 -17.47 -0.13 8.91
C HIS A 15 -18.39 -1.08 8.14
N PRO A 16 -19.00 -2.07 8.82
CA PRO A 16 -19.97 -2.93 8.16
C PRO A 16 -21.08 -2.11 7.54
N PRO A 17 -21.56 -2.48 6.34
CA PRO A 17 -22.67 -1.75 5.72
C PRO A 17 -23.91 -1.82 6.62
N ALA A 18 -24.66 -0.69 6.72
CA ALA A 18 -25.84 -0.58 7.57
C ALA A 18 -26.94 -1.55 7.16
N ASN A 19 -27.02 -1.89 5.87
CA ASN A 19 -28.00 -2.83 5.32
C ASN A 19 -27.26 -4.02 4.70
N SER A 20 -27.97 -5.16 4.62
CA SER A 20 -27.48 -6.32 3.89
C SER A 20 -27.17 -5.93 2.44
N LEU A 21 -26.05 -6.43 1.91
CA LEU A 21 -25.70 -6.22 0.51
C LEU A 21 -26.77 -6.88 -0.38
N GLU A 22 -27.34 -6.08 -1.27
CA GLU A 22 -28.26 -6.59 -2.28
C GLU A 22 -27.47 -7.24 -3.42
N ALA A 23 -28.09 -8.22 -4.08
CA ALA A 23 -27.49 -8.85 -5.26
C ALA A 23 -27.27 -7.79 -6.35
N GLY A 24 -26.05 -7.67 -6.82
CA GLY A 24 -25.67 -6.70 -7.85
C GLY A 24 -25.07 -5.40 -7.34
N GLU A 25 -25.02 -5.16 -6.03
CA GLU A 25 -24.29 -4.02 -5.50
C GLU A 25 -22.78 -4.19 -5.74
N LYS A 26 -22.16 -3.15 -6.29
CA LYS A 26 -20.73 -3.16 -6.57
C LYS A 26 -19.95 -2.53 -5.43
N ILE A 27 -18.96 -3.26 -4.96
CA ILE A 27 -17.94 -2.74 -4.06
C ILE A 27 -16.80 -2.22 -4.92
N SER A 28 -16.55 -0.93 -4.85
CA SER A 28 -15.43 -0.30 -5.55
C SER A 28 -14.19 -0.28 -4.68
N ASN A 29 -13.04 -0.59 -5.28
CA ASN A 29 -11.74 -0.50 -4.61
C ASN A 29 -10.86 0.51 -5.32
N SER A 30 -10.22 1.36 -4.56
CA SER A 30 -9.17 2.26 -5.04
C SER A 30 -7.97 2.18 -4.12
N THR A 31 -6.77 2.18 -4.70
CA THR A 31 -5.52 2.10 -3.95
C THR A 31 -4.57 3.21 -4.43
N PHE A 32 -3.97 3.89 -3.48
CA PHE A 32 -3.02 4.97 -3.72
C PHE A 32 -1.67 4.60 -3.13
N LEU A 33 -0.62 5.00 -3.84
CA LEU A 33 0.77 4.84 -3.39
C LEU A 33 1.39 6.21 -3.14
N ASP A 34 2.08 6.32 -2.01
CA ASP A 34 2.94 7.44 -1.69
C ASP A 34 4.32 6.90 -1.30
N VAL A 35 5.37 7.39 -1.96
CA VAL A 35 6.75 7.01 -1.67
C VAL A 35 7.43 8.18 -1.00
N MET A 36 7.94 7.95 0.20
CA MET A 36 8.47 9.00 1.05
C MET A 36 9.91 8.71 1.44
N LYS A 37 10.70 9.77 1.54
CA LYS A 37 12.02 9.70 2.13
C LYS A 37 11.89 9.80 3.64
N LYS A 38 12.48 8.84 4.34
CA LYS A 38 12.59 8.89 5.81
C LYS A 38 14.05 9.07 6.22
N ARG A 39 14.27 9.88 7.25
CA ARG A 39 15.59 10.05 7.82
C ARG A 39 15.72 9.17 9.06
N ALA A 40 16.74 8.32 9.04
CA ALA A 40 17.29 7.71 10.25
C ALA A 40 18.65 8.35 10.51
N ALA A 41 19.12 8.34 11.75
CA ALA A 41 20.26 9.13 12.20
C ALA A 41 21.54 9.05 11.34
N THR A 42 21.81 7.90 10.74
CA THR A 42 23.02 7.67 9.92
C THR A 42 22.72 7.00 8.57
N LYS A 43 21.46 6.67 8.29
CA LYS A 43 21.06 5.95 7.08
C LYS A 43 19.89 6.64 6.39
N LYS A 44 19.78 6.41 5.09
CA LYS A 44 18.61 6.85 4.33
C LYS A 44 17.49 5.83 4.48
N GLY A 45 16.28 6.31 4.60
CA GLY A 45 15.10 5.47 4.62
C GLY A 45 14.15 5.82 3.48
N ILE A 46 13.48 4.81 2.95
CA ILE A 46 12.40 4.98 1.98
C ILE A 46 11.20 4.23 2.53
N ALA A 47 10.04 4.86 2.48
CA ALA A 47 8.79 4.23 2.85
C ALA A 47 7.84 4.20 1.67
N CYS A 48 7.23 3.04 1.44
CA CYS A 48 6.13 2.87 0.51
C CYS A 48 4.85 2.79 1.33
N ARG A 49 4.00 3.79 1.21
CA ARG A 49 2.72 3.85 1.91
C ARG A 49 1.60 3.60 0.93
N PHE A 50 0.81 2.56 1.19
CA PHE A 50 -0.37 2.25 0.40
C PHE A 50 -1.62 2.57 1.21
N SER A 51 -2.58 3.22 0.55
CA SER A 51 -3.89 3.51 1.10
C SER A 51 -4.93 2.88 0.19
N SER A 52 -5.74 1.98 0.72
CA SER A 52 -6.79 1.31 -0.04
C SER A 52 -8.15 1.58 0.60
N ARG A 53 -9.13 1.87 -0.24
CA ARG A 53 -10.51 2.12 0.19
C ARG A 53 -11.46 1.21 -0.55
N PHE A 54 -12.41 0.67 0.19
CA PHE A 54 -13.56 -0.06 -0.36
C PHE A 54 -14.83 0.72 -0.08
N VAL A 55 -15.60 0.99 -1.11
CA VAL A 55 -16.77 1.85 -1.05
C VAL A 55 -17.96 1.16 -1.73
N ILE A 56 -19.12 1.22 -1.10
CA ILE A 56 -20.40 0.82 -1.67
C ILE A 56 -21.24 2.08 -1.82
N GLY A 57 -21.52 2.47 -3.07
CA GLY A 57 -22.21 3.74 -3.32
C GLY A 57 -21.37 4.90 -2.75
N ASN A 58 -21.93 5.62 -1.77
CA ASN A 58 -21.25 6.72 -1.08
C ASN A 58 -20.73 6.32 0.30
N GLU A 59 -20.86 5.05 0.67
CA GLU A 59 -20.50 4.56 2.00
C GLU A 59 -19.13 3.89 1.97
N MET A 60 -18.20 4.40 2.79
CA MET A 60 -16.90 3.79 2.95
C MET A 60 -16.98 2.61 3.91
N ILE A 61 -16.63 1.43 3.41
CA ILE A 61 -16.67 0.18 4.17
C ILE A 61 -15.35 -0.09 4.85
N LEU A 62 -14.24 0.18 4.17
CA LEU A 62 -12.90 -0.04 4.71
C LEU A 62 -11.96 1.06 4.26
N GLU A 63 -11.19 1.56 5.19
CA GLU A 63 -9.97 2.31 4.92
C GLU A 63 -8.79 1.55 5.51
N TYR A 64 -7.89 1.11 4.66
CA TYR A 64 -6.72 0.33 5.03
C TYR A 64 -5.47 1.04 4.57
N VAL A 65 -4.60 1.39 5.52
CA VAL A 65 -3.33 2.05 5.25
C VAL A 65 -2.21 1.26 5.90
N ALA A 66 -1.16 1.01 5.14
CA ALA A 66 0.03 0.35 5.64
C ALA A 66 1.28 0.94 5.01
N GLU A 67 2.37 0.87 5.72
CA GLU A 67 3.64 1.43 5.31
C GLU A 67 4.73 0.38 5.43
N ASP A 68 5.51 0.22 4.35
CA ASP A 68 6.67 -0.65 4.30
C ASP A 68 7.91 0.21 4.14
N SER A 69 8.93 -0.03 4.96
CA SER A 69 10.12 0.81 4.99
C SER A 69 11.36 0.04 4.58
N TYR A 70 12.28 0.76 3.95
CA TYR A 70 13.58 0.24 3.54
C TYR A 70 14.66 1.11 4.13
N VAL A 71 15.71 0.50 4.64
CA VAL A 71 16.90 1.18 5.14
C VAL A 71 18.01 0.99 4.11
N ILE A 72 18.62 2.09 3.70
CA ILE A 72 19.59 2.14 2.61
C ILE A 72 20.84 2.81 3.12
N ASP A 73 22.00 2.25 2.79
CA ASP A 73 23.28 2.89 3.12
C ASP A 73 23.41 4.22 2.34
N PRO A 74 24.02 5.27 2.95
CA PRO A 74 24.08 6.59 2.31
C PRO A 74 24.74 6.62 0.94
N GLU A 75 25.64 5.69 0.67
CA GLU A 75 26.37 5.55 -0.59
C GLU A 75 25.61 4.78 -1.67
N ASP A 76 24.55 4.06 -1.31
CA ASP A 76 23.77 3.31 -2.28
C ASP A 76 22.93 4.24 -3.15
N ILE A 77 22.97 3.99 -4.45
CA ILE A 77 22.15 4.69 -5.44
C ILE A 77 21.05 3.75 -5.88
N ILE A 78 19.82 4.23 -5.80
CA ILE A 78 18.65 3.47 -6.22
C ILE A 78 18.28 3.87 -7.64
N ASP A 79 18.26 2.90 -8.55
CA ASP A 79 17.79 3.12 -9.92
C ASP A 79 16.27 2.82 -10.04
N LYS A 80 15.72 3.05 -11.22
CA LYS A 80 14.30 2.82 -11.49
C LYS A 80 13.88 1.37 -11.26
N ASN A 81 14.71 0.41 -11.66
CA ASN A 81 14.40 -1.01 -11.53
C ASN A 81 14.35 -1.43 -10.06
N GLU A 82 15.30 -0.94 -9.27
CA GLU A 82 15.32 -1.21 -7.83
C GLU A 82 14.10 -0.60 -7.13
N LEU A 83 13.76 0.64 -7.45
CA LEU A 83 12.58 1.32 -6.89
C LEU A 83 11.30 0.56 -7.25
N LEU A 84 11.15 0.15 -8.50
CA LEU A 84 9.98 -0.60 -8.93
C LEU A 84 9.88 -1.95 -8.23
N THR A 85 11.01 -2.64 -8.06
CA THR A 85 11.07 -3.90 -7.30
C THR A 85 10.67 -3.71 -5.85
N MET A 86 11.12 -2.63 -5.21
CA MET A 86 10.73 -2.29 -3.84
C MET A 86 9.23 -2.06 -3.74
N ILE A 87 8.66 -1.30 -4.67
CA ILE A 87 7.22 -1.02 -4.70
C ILE A 87 6.42 -2.31 -4.89
N ARG A 88 6.82 -3.18 -5.82
CA ARG A 88 6.16 -4.47 -6.07
C ARG A 88 6.19 -5.37 -4.83
N ASN A 89 7.33 -5.46 -4.17
CA ASN A 89 7.49 -6.27 -2.98
C ASN A 89 6.63 -5.75 -1.83
N SER A 90 6.60 -4.44 -1.65
CA SER A 90 5.78 -3.79 -0.63
C SER A 90 4.29 -4.00 -0.89
N TYR A 91 3.86 -3.88 -2.14
CA TYR A 91 2.46 -4.10 -2.50
C TYR A 91 2.03 -5.55 -2.29
N SER A 92 2.91 -6.50 -2.59
CA SER A 92 2.68 -7.92 -2.33
C SER A 92 2.40 -8.18 -0.84
N LYS A 93 3.19 -7.59 0.05
CA LYS A 93 2.98 -7.67 1.49
C LYS A 93 1.69 -6.98 1.93
N PHE A 94 1.37 -5.84 1.32
CA PHE A 94 0.14 -5.11 1.58
C PHE A 94 -1.09 -5.96 1.26
N LYS A 95 -1.08 -6.64 0.13
CA LYS A 95 -2.15 -7.57 -0.26
C LYS A 95 -2.25 -8.77 0.69
N GLU A 96 -1.11 -9.33 1.08
CA GLU A 96 -1.07 -10.47 2.00
C GLU A 96 -1.68 -10.13 3.35
N LYS A 97 -1.35 -8.98 3.94
CA LYS A 97 -1.95 -8.50 5.19
C LYS A 97 -3.44 -8.26 5.04
N PHE A 98 -3.88 -7.69 3.92
CA PHE A 98 -5.30 -7.52 3.63
C PHE A 98 -6.03 -8.87 3.59
N ASN A 99 -5.47 -9.85 2.90
CA ASN A 99 -6.09 -11.18 2.78
C ASN A 99 -6.26 -11.88 4.12
N LEU A 100 -5.38 -11.61 5.09
CA LEU A 100 -5.51 -12.14 6.44
C LEU A 100 -6.56 -11.38 7.26
N ARG A 101 -6.58 -10.06 7.17
CA ARG A 101 -7.46 -9.22 7.98
C ARG A 101 -8.90 -9.16 7.51
N LYS A 102 -9.16 -9.42 6.22
CA LYS A 102 -10.52 -9.38 5.66
C LYS A 102 -11.42 -10.54 6.07
N LEU A 103 -10.85 -11.59 6.64
CA LEU A 103 -11.60 -12.76 7.07
C LEU A 103 -12.67 -12.37 8.08
N GLY A 104 -13.89 -12.88 7.89
CA GLY A 104 -15.04 -12.54 8.74
C GLY A 104 -15.69 -11.18 8.43
N THR A 105 -15.21 -10.44 7.43
CA THR A 105 -15.82 -9.20 6.97
C THR A 105 -16.63 -9.43 5.68
N VAL A 106 -17.42 -8.42 5.27
CA VAL A 106 -18.12 -8.47 3.97
C VAL A 106 -17.15 -8.47 2.78
N LEU A 107 -15.87 -8.20 3.00
CA LEU A 107 -14.83 -8.17 1.98
C LEU A 107 -14.10 -9.52 1.85
N GLN A 108 -14.55 -10.56 2.56
CA GLN A 108 -13.87 -11.86 2.58
C GLN A 108 -13.62 -12.43 1.19
N ASP A 109 -14.55 -12.24 0.27
CA ASP A 109 -14.45 -12.74 -1.12
C ASP A 109 -13.89 -11.70 -2.09
N LYS A 110 -13.40 -10.57 -1.59
CA LYS A 110 -12.84 -9.49 -2.39
C LYS A 110 -11.32 -9.51 -2.34
N SER A 111 -10.71 -8.99 -3.40
CA SER A 111 -9.26 -8.86 -3.50
C SER A 111 -8.90 -7.42 -3.83
N LEU A 112 -7.71 -7.00 -3.41
CA LEU A 112 -7.16 -5.74 -3.86
C LEU A 112 -6.85 -5.83 -5.35
N SER A 113 -7.05 -4.72 -6.06
CA SER A 113 -6.70 -4.60 -7.48
C SER A 113 -5.22 -4.84 -7.70
N ALA A 114 -4.85 -5.32 -8.88
CA ALA A 114 -3.45 -5.39 -9.27
C ALA A 114 -2.84 -3.99 -9.28
N LEU A 115 -1.55 -3.90 -8.95
CA LEU A 115 -0.83 -2.64 -8.96
C LEU A 115 -0.74 -2.11 -10.40
N ASP A 116 -1.26 -0.91 -10.64
CA ASP A 116 -1.17 -0.26 -11.95
C ASP A 116 0.15 0.50 -12.05
N GLU A 117 1.17 -0.17 -12.56
CA GLU A 117 2.52 0.39 -12.67
C GLU A 117 2.60 1.55 -13.65
N THR A 118 1.64 1.66 -14.58
CA THR A 118 1.62 2.77 -15.55
C THR A 118 1.32 4.11 -14.88
N LYS A 119 0.70 4.09 -13.70
CA LYS A 119 0.39 5.29 -12.92
C LYS A 119 1.52 5.69 -11.97
N ILE A 120 2.59 4.91 -11.89
CA ILE A 120 3.74 5.19 -11.03
C ILE A 120 4.75 6.00 -11.84
N ASP A 121 4.96 7.25 -11.45
CA ASP A 121 5.95 8.11 -12.08
C ASP A 121 7.29 7.98 -11.37
N LEU A 122 8.08 6.99 -11.79
CA LEU A 122 9.40 6.73 -11.20
C LEU A 122 10.36 7.89 -11.39
N ASP A 123 10.25 8.61 -12.52
CA ASP A 123 11.10 9.76 -12.80
C ASP A 123 10.82 10.93 -11.85
N ALA A 124 9.60 11.07 -11.38
CA ALA A 124 9.24 12.08 -10.40
C ALA A 124 9.63 11.68 -8.97
N ILE A 125 9.58 10.39 -8.66
CA ILE A 125 9.87 9.87 -7.31
C ILE A 125 11.37 9.84 -7.03
N LEU A 126 12.20 9.36 -7.98
CA LEU A 126 13.63 9.18 -7.76
C LEU A 126 14.36 10.44 -7.26
N PRO A 127 14.14 11.64 -7.80
CA PRO A 127 14.79 12.85 -7.30
C PRO A 127 14.45 13.17 -5.85
N LEU A 128 13.27 12.78 -5.38
CA LEU A 128 12.82 13.04 -4.01
C LEU A 128 13.56 12.16 -2.99
N LEU A 129 14.16 11.07 -3.45
CA LEU A 129 14.83 10.09 -2.58
C LEU A 129 16.34 10.36 -2.40
N LYS A 130 16.84 11.38 -3.07
CA LYS A 130 18.25 11.77 -2.96
C LYS A 130 18.55 12.56 -1.70
#